data_32b23ddb14a11ecb320dc4a4fbb92b6f
#
_entry.id   32b23ddb14a11ecb320dc4a4fbb92b6f
#
_cell.length_a   1.000
_cell.length_b   1.000
_cell.length_c   1.000
_cell.angle_alpha   90.00
_cell.angle_beta   90.00
_cell.angle_gamma   90.00
#
_symmetry.space_group_name_H-M   'P 1'
#
loop_
_entity.id
_entity.type
_entity.pdbx_description
1 polymer ?
#
loop_
_entity_poly.entity_id
_entity_poly.type
_entity_poly.pdbx_seq_one_letter_code
_entity_poly.pdbx_strand_id
1 'polypeptide(L)'
;MKFWGLFFLLFSGIASAQGFDHAHKTWDALVKKHVILIDAGKGSQIRYAELAKERAALKGYLESLAAIKEEEFNAWSRPQRMAFLINAYNAFTAEKILTRYPNIKSIWDFGKLFGNPFKDEFFSLLGRKFTLDRIEHETLRKPGAYDEPRVHFAVNCAAIGCPMLREEAYVAERLEAQLEQQAVRFLSDRPRNRVSGQGRLEVSKIFDWFKEDWSSGYQGIQSREKYFAKYAKLLSDDPEQQKLVAEGKAPISFLDYDWTLNDVRK
;
A
#
# COMPACT_ATOMS: atom_id res chain seq x y z
N MET A 1 -35.08 -54.71 39.40
CA MET A 1 -34.08 -53.61 39.33
C MET A 1 -33.86 -53.33 37.85
N LYS A 2 -34.36 -52.15 37.36
CA LYS A 2 -34.20 -51.69 35.97
C LYS A 2 -33.09 -50.67 35.95
N PHE A 3 -31.97 -50.95 35.27
CA PHE A 3 -30.89 -49.98 35.03
C PHE A 3 -31.26 -49.16 33.77
N TRP A 4 -31.41 -47.86 33.97
CA TRP A 4 -31.48 -46.87 32.87
C TRP A 4 -30.07 -46.39 32.59
N GLY A 5 -29.52 -46.76 31.43
CA GLY A 5 -28.28 -46.23 30.92
C GLY A 5 -28.53 -44.84 30.31
N LEU A 6 -27.91 -43.84 30.87
CA LEU A 6 -27.91 -42.47 30.34
C LEU A 6 -26.85 -42.36 29.24
N PHE A 7 -27.32 -42.24 28.01
CA PHE A 7 -26.46 -42.03 26.81
C PHE A 7 -26.16 -40.53 26.72
N PHE A 8 -24.92 -40.11 27.06
CA PHE A 8 -24.43 -38.77 26.78
C PHE A 8 -23.97 -38.70 25.32
N LEU A 9 -24.77 -38.05 24.49
CA LEU A 9 -24.37 -37.63 23.13
C LEU A 9 -23.42 -36.41 23.24
N LEU A 10 -22.12 -36.65 23.07
CA LEU A 10 -21.12 -35.60 22.87
C LEU A 10 -21.34 -35.01 21.47
N PHE A 11 -21.97 -33.84 21.39
CA PHE A 11 -21.95 -33.01 20.21
C PHE A 11 -20.57 -32.35 20.09
N SER A 12 -19.68 -32.97 19.33
CA SER A 12 -18.45 -32.33 18.86
C SER A 12 -18.86 -31.27 17.83
N GLY A 13 -18.98 -30.03 18.28
CA GLY A 13 -19.11 -28.89 17.39
C GLY A 13 -17.86 -28.80 16.52
N ILE A 14 -17.97 -29.16 15.24
CA ILE A 14 -16.96 -28.85 14.24
C ILE A 14 -17.02 -27.32 14.08
N ALA A 15 -16.12 -26.61 14.76
CA ALA A 15 -15.84 -25.21 14.43
C ALA A 15 -15.34 -25.22 12.97
N SER A 16 -16.19 -24.83 12.05
CA SER A 16 -15.80 -24.55 10.68
C SER A 16 -14.71 -23.47 10.76
N ALA A 17 -13.49 -23.80 10.39
CA ALA A 17 -12.44 -22.82 10.24
C ALA A 17 -12.94 -21.81 9.18
N GLN A 18 -13.37 -20.64 9.64
CA GLN A 18 -13.82 -19.57 8.76
C GLN A 18 -12.59 -19.15 7.95
N GLY A 19 -12.60 -19.34 6.63
CA GLY A 19 -11.50 -18.94 5.75
C GLY A 19 -11.17 -17.46 5.89
N PHE A 20 -10.00 -17.05 5.38
CA PHE A 20 -9.57 -15.66 5.45
C PHE A 20 -10.61 -14.70 4.82
N ASP A 21 -10.87 -13.56 5.49
CA ASP A 21 -11.77 -12.52 4.96
C ASP A 21 -11.11 -11.70 3.86
N HIS A 22 -11.27 -12.13 2.61
CA HIS A 22 -10.75 -11.43 1.43
C HIS A 22 -11.37 -10.04 1.16
N ALA A 23 -12.45 -9.69 1.86
CA ALA A 23 -13.00 -8.33 1.86
C ALA A 23 -12.25 -7.40 2.80
N HIS A 24 -11.34 -7.93 3.64
CA HIS A 24 -10.53 -7.17 4.60
C HIS A 24 -11.35 -6.21 5.47
N LYS A 25 -12.56 -6.61 5.89
CA LYS A 25 -13.58 -5.74 6.51
C LYS A 25 -13.08 -4.91 7.68
N THR A 26 -12.26 -5.51 8.55
CA THR A 26 -11.70 -4.80 9.71
C THR A 26 -10.75 -3.69 9.28
N TRP A 27 -9.85 -3.96 8.34
CA TRP A 27 -8.93 -2.97 7.79
C TRP A 27 -9.69 -1.88 7.01
N ASP A 28 -10.64 -2.27 6.18
CA ASP A 28 -11.51 -1.37 5.43
C ASP A 28 -12.25 -0.38 6.34
N ALA A 29 -12.82 -0.86 7.46
CA ALA A 29 -13.47 -0.01 8.45
C ALA A 29 -12.50 0.98 9.10
N LEU A 30 -11.28 0.55 9.43
CA LEU A 30 -10.24 1.39 10.04
C LEU A 30 -9.78 2.49 9.08
N VAL A 31 -9.45 2.16 7.82
CA VAL A 31 -8.99 3.18 6.88
C VAL A 31 -10.10 4.14 6.48
N LYS A 32 -11.35 3.69 6.31
CA LYS A 32 -12.52 4.57 6.09
C LYS A 32 -12.71 5.59 7.20
N LYS A 33 -12.41 5.22 8.43
CA LYS A 33 -12.59 6.08 9.60
C LYS A 33 -11.43 7.03 9.85
N HIS A 34 -10.20 6.58 9.61
CA HIS A 34 -8.99 7.28 10.04
C HIS A 34 -8.17 7.91 8.93
N VAL A 35 -8.40 7.56 7.67
CA VAL A 35 -7.78 8.21 6.51
C VAL A 35 -8.61 9.43 6.11
N ILE A 36 -7.94 10.57 6.05
CA ILE A 36 -8.54 11.85 5.64
C ILE A 36 -8.02 12.21 4.27
N LEU A 37 -8.93 12.36 3.32
CA LEU A 37 -8.58 12.83 1.99
C LEU A 37 -8.26 14.33 2.02
N ILE A 38 -7.18 14.71 1.36
CA ILE A 38 -6.75 16.08 1.15
C ILE A 38 -6.56 16.35 -0.35
N ASP A 39 -6.37 17.60 -0.74
CA ASP A 39 -6.08 18.01 -2.12
C ASP A 39 -7.08 17.44 -3.14
N ALA A 40 -8.37 17.57 -2.83
CA ALA A 40 -9.46 17.03 -3.65
C ALA A 40 -9.32 15.49 -3.91
N GLY A 41 -8.85 14.76 -2.91
CA GLY A 41 -8.70 13.29 -2.96
C GLY A 41 -7.43 12.79 -3.65
N LYS A 42 -6.44 13.67 -3.89
CA LYS A 42 -5.15 13.29 -4.49
C LYS A 42 -4.09 12.94 -3.45
N GLY A 43 -4.32 13.32 -2.20
CA GLY A 43 -3.48 13.00 -1.05
C GLY A 43 -4.30 12.50 0.12
N SER A 44 -3.63 11.97 1.14
CA SER A 44 -4.27 11.60 2.41
C SER A 44 -3.36 11.86 3.60
N GLN A 45 -3.99 12.08 4.76
CA GLN A 45 -3.37 12.06 6.06
C GLN A 45 -4.08 11.04 6.96
N ILE A 46 -3.41 10.60 8.03
CA ILE A 46 -3.93 9.59 8.94
C ILE A 46 -4.13 10.21 10.31
N ARG A 47 -5.28 9.96 10.93
CA ARG A 47 -5.58 10.31 12.32
C ARG A 47 -4.93 9.31 13.28
N TYR A 48 -3.60 9.30 13.38
CA TYR A 48 -2.90 8.32 14.23
C TYR A 48 -3.33 8.36 15.69
N ALA A 49 -3.62 9.53 16.24
CA ALA A 49 -4.12 9.68 17.61
C ALA A 49 -5.46 8.92 17.83
N GLU A 50 -6.36 8.97 16.84
CA GLU A 50 -7.64 8.28 16.91
C GLU A 50 -7.48 6.79 16.59
N LEU A 51 -6.66 6.44 15.60
CA LEU A 51 -6.35 5.05 15.27
C LEU A 51 -5.70 4.32 16.47
N ALA A 52 -4.89 5.02 17.26
CA ALA A 52 -4.31 4.45 18.49
C ALA A 52 -5.36 4.00 19.52
N LYS A 53 -6.52 4.65 19.56
CA LYS A 53 -7.63 4.25 20.43
C LYS A 53 -8.31 2.94 19.98
N GLU A 54 -8.20 2.61 18.70
CA GLU A 54 -8.74 1.40 18.07
C GLU A 54 -7.65 0.37 17.73
N ARG A 55 -6.45 0.51 18.32
CA ARG A 55 -5.30 -0.37 18.07
C ARG A 55 -5.60 -1.84 18.32
N ALA A 56 -6.55 -2.18 19.20
CA ALA A 56 -6.99 -3.55 19.43
C ALA A 56 -7.60 -4.16 18.16
N ALA A 57 -8.45 -3.41 17.45
CA ALA A 57 -9.02 -3.85 16.16
C ALA A 57 -7.94 -4.03 15.08
N LEU A 58 -6.99 -3.08 14.99
CA LEU A 58 -5.84 -3.21 14.10
C LEU A 58 -5.03 -4.47 14.41
N LYS A 59 -4.71 -4.72 15.67
CA LYS A 59 -3.97 -5.93 16.09
C LYS A 59 -4.70 -7.21 15.73
N GLY A 60 -6.01 -7.30 15.98
CA GLY A 60 -6.81 -8.45 15.57
C GLY A 60 -6.76 -8.70 14.07
N TYR A 61 -6.78 -7.65 13.25
CA TYR A 61 -6.58 -7.77 11.81
C TYR A 61 -5.17 -8.28 11.46
N LEU A 62 -4.12 -7.73 12.09
CA LEU A 62 -2.74 -8.17 11.87
C LEU A 62 -2.53 -9.64 12.28
N GLU A 63 -3.17 -10.08 13.36
CA GLU A 63 -3.18 -11.49 13.78
C GLU A 63 -3.84 -12.39 12.75
N SER A 64 -4.96 -11.95 12.14
CA SER A 64 -5.61 -12.69 11.05
C SER A 64 -4.72 -12.83 9.82
N LEU A 65 -3.95 -11.78 9.47
CA LEU A 65 -2.95 -11.86 8.40
C LEU A 65 -1.81 -12.83 8.75
N ALA A 66 -1.30 -12.75 9.99
CA ALA A 66 -0.19 -13.59 10.45
C ALA A 66 -0.56 -15.08 10.56
N ALA A 67 -1.85 -15.40 10.74
CA ALA A 67 -2.34 -16.77 10.81
C ALA A 67 -2.26 -17.51 9.47
N ILE A 68 -2.26 -16.79 8.34
CA ILE A 68 -2.23 -17.36 7.00
C ILE A 68 -0.89 -18.04 6.74
N LYS A 69 -0.96 -19.30 6.28
CA LYS A 69 0.22 -20.09 5.90
C LYS A 69 0.51 -19.92 4.41
N GLU A 70 1.75 -20.21 4.04
CA GLU A 70 2.22 -20.06 2.65
C GLU A 70 1.43 -20.94 1.68
N GLU A 71 1.03 -22.16 2.09
CA GLU A 71 0.23 -23.06 1.27
C GLU A 71 -1.16 -22.48 0.98
N GLU A 72 -1.82 -21.93 2.00
CA GLU A 72 -3.13 -21.28 1.84
C GLU A 72 -3.01 -20.05 0.91
N PHE A 73 -2.03 -19.18 1.16
CA PHE A 73 -1.76 -18.02 0.32
C PHE A 73 -1.51 -18.39 -1.14
N ASN A 74 -0.75 -19.46 -1.40
CA ASN A 74 -0.44 -19.91 -2.76
C ASN A 74 -1.65 -20.51 -3.49
N ALA A 75 -2.65 -21.00 -2.77
CA ALA A 75 -3.90 -21.47 -3.35
C ALA A 75 -4.84 -20.36 -3.83
N TRP A 76 -4.61 -19.11 -3.38
CA TRP A 76 -5.44 -17.97 -3.76
C TRP A 76 -5.17 -17.49 -5.19
N SER A 77 -6.14 -16.82 -5.78
CA SER A 77 -5.96 -16.13 -7.06
C SER A 77 -4.90 -15.04 -6.96
N ARG A 78 -4.27 -14.69 -8.10
CA ARG A 78 -3.26 -13.63 -8.16
C ARG A 78 -3.77 -12.28 -7.61
N PRO A 79 -5.01 -11.82 -7.96
CA PRO A 79 -5.56 -10.60 -7.35
C PRO A 79 -5.77 -10.69 -5.84
N GLN A 80 -6.21 -11.83 -5.31
CA GLN A 80 -6.36 -12.02 -3.85
C GLN A 80 -5.00 -11.91 -3.14
N ARG A 81 -3.98 -12.59 -3.66
CA ARG A 81 -2.63 -12.53 -3.10
C ARG A 81 -2.07 -11.11 -3.12
N MET A 82 -2.29 -10.38 -4.20
CA MET A 82 -1.78 -9.01 -4.33
C MET A 82 -2.51 -8.04 -3.40
N ALA A 83 -3.85 -8.11 -3.31
CA ALA A 83 -4.64 -7.31 -2.38
C ALA A 83 -4.23 -7.59 -0.92
N PHE A 84 -4.03 -8.86 -0.55
CA PHE A 84 -3.54 -9.27 0.76
C PHE A 84 -2.19 -8.62 1.10
N LEU A 85 -1.21 -8.69 0.19
CA LEU A 85 0.12 -8.14 0.40
C LEU A 85 0.12 -6.61 0.54
N ILE A 86 -0.66 -5.91 -0.28
CA ILE A 86 -0.80 -4.46 -0.20
C ILE A 86 -1.44 -4.04 1.12
N ASN A 87 -2.54 -4.68 1.52
CA ASN A 87 -3.20 -4.38 2.79
C ASN A 87 -2.30 -4.74 3.99
N ALA A 88 -1.58 -5.87 3.92
CA ALA A 88 -0.61 -6.25 4.95
C ALA A 88 0.48 -5.20 5.11
N TYR A 89 1.13 -4.76 4.02
CA TYR A 89 2.14 -3.70 4.06
C TYR A 89 1.60 -2.45 4.77
N ASN A 90 0.43 -1.96 4.34
CA ASN A 90 -0.16 -0.74 4.86
C ASN A 90 -0.56 -0.86 6.34
N ALA A 91 -1.15 -1.98 6.73
CA ALA A 91 -1.56 -2.21 8.11
C ALA A 91 -0.36 -2.39 9.07
N PHE A 92 0.67 -3.14 8.65
CA PHE A 92 1.90 -3.27 9.45
C PHE A 92 2.68 -1.95 9.50
N THR A 93 2.67 -1.14 8.45
CA THR A 93 3.25 0.21 8.49
C THR A 93 2.52 1.08 9.52
N ALA A 94 1.18 1.09 9.51
CA ALA A 94 0.40 1.83 10.52
C ALA A 94 0.71 1.36 11.94
N GLU A 95 0.75 0.04 12.18
CA GLU A 95 1.11 -0.52 13.49
C GLU A 95 2.53 -0.11 13.90
N LYS A 96 3.51 -0.16 12.98
CA LYS A 96 4.88 0.28 13.25
C LYS A 96 4.89 1.71 13.78
N ILE A 97 4.22 2.65 13.10
CA ILE A 97 4.10 4.04 13.56
C ILE A 97 3.48 4.11 14.97
N LEU A 98 2.37 3.39 15.20
CA LEU A 98 1.67 3.38 16.48
C LEU A 98 2.51 2.87 17.65
N THR A 99 3.56 2.09 17.41
CA THR A 99 4.46 1.62 18.49
C THR A 99 5.25 2.75 19.14
N ARG A 100 5.45 3.89 18.44
CA ARG A 100 6.17 5.06 18.96
C ARG A 100 5.33 6.34 19.00
N TYR A 101 4.12 6.31 18.46
CA TYR A 101 3.23 7.48 18.48
C TYR A 101 2.86 7.86 19.93
N PRO A 102 2.84 9.14 20.32
CA PRO A 102 3.00 10.34 19.47
C PRO A 102 4.46 10.81 19.27
N ASN A 103 5.46 10.11 19.81
CA ASN A 103 6.87 10.54 19.85
C ASN A 103 7.63 10.12 18.57
N ILE A 104 7.03 10.36 17.39
CA ILE A 104 7.60 10.02 16.08
C ILE A 104 7.26 11.10 15.06
N LYS A 105 8.21 11.50 14.24
CA LYS A 105 8.06 12.51 13.17
C LYS A 105 8.27 11.95 11.78
N SER A 106 8.89 10.78 11.68
CA SER A 106 9.18 10.08 10.43
C SER A 106 9.36 8.59 10.71
N ILE A 107 9.04 7.74 9.75
CA ILE A 107 9.36 6.31 9.83
C ILE A 107 10.87 6.08 10.01
N TRP A 108 11.70 7.00 9.53
CA TRP A 108 13.16 6.94 9.69
C TRP A 108 13.63 7.10 11.14
N ASP A 109 12.78 7.59 12.05
CA ASP A 109 13.10 7.64 13.48
C ASP A 109 13.29 6.22 14.09
N PHE A 110 12.82 5.16 13.44
CA PHE A 110 13.10 3.78 13.81
C PHE A 110 14.51 3.34 13.42
N GLY A 111 15.10 3.93 12.38
CA GLY A 111 16.33 3.46 11.77
C GLY A 111 17.59 3.71 12.58
N LYS A 112 17.55 4.46 13.72
CA LYS A 112 18.74 4.94 14.41
C LYS A 112 19.77 5.46 13.39
N LEU A 113 21.05 5.66 13.78
CA LEU A 113 22.05 6.27 12.89
C LEU A 113 22.40 5.48 11.61
N PHE A 114 22.08 4.16 11.53
CA PHE A 114 22.51 3.31 10.39
C PHE A 114 21.49 2.23 9.99
N GLY A 115 20.28 2.21 10.57
CA GLY A 115 19.28 1.19 10.28
C GLY A 115 18.30 1.60 9.17
N ASN A 116 17.82 0.61 8.41
CA ASN A 116 16.68 0.79 7.49
C ASN A 116 15.40 0.28 8.15
N PRO A 117 14.44 1.18 8.51
CA PRO A 117 13.22 0.79 9.22
C PRO A 117 12.32 -0.17 8.45
N PHE A 118 12.45 -0.24 7.12
CA PHE A 118 11.69 -1.16 6.27
C PHE A 118 12.22 -2.60 6.33
N LYS A 119 13.49 -2.78 6.77
CA LYS A 119 14.16 -4.09 6.90
C LYS A 119 14.08 -4.69 8.31
N ASP A 120 13.36 -4.04 9.22
CA ASP A 120 13.15 -4.58 10.56
C ASP A 120 12.21 -5.79 10.52
N GLU A 121 12.61 -6.91 11.11
CA GLU A 121 11.78 -8.11 11.29
C GLU A 121 10.87 -7.94 12.52
N PHE A 122 9.77 -7.21 12.41
CA PHE A 122 8.91 -6.90 13.56
C PHE A 122 7.56 -7.63 13.55
N PHE A 123 7.25 -8.39 12.50
CA PHE A 123 6.01 -9.16 12.39
C PHE A 123 6.24 -10.53 11.75
N SER A 124 5.19 -11.38 11.79
CA SER A 124 5.18 -12.65 11.09
C SER A 124 4.12 -12.63 9.99
N LEU A 125 4.42 -13.23 8.85
CA LEU A 125 3.52 -13.40 7.72
C LEU A 125 3.88 -14.69 6.99
N LEU A 126 2.89 -15.42 6.48
CA LEU A 126 3.11 -16.67 5.73
C LEU A 126 4.00 -17.68 6.50
N GLY A 127 3.80 -17.75 7.83
CA GLY A 127 4.48 -18.71 8.70
C GLY A 127 5.93 -18.37 9.07
N ARG A 128 6.47 -17.20 8.70
CA ARG A 128 7.87 -16.79 9.00
C ARG A 128 7.97 -15.32 9.39
N LYS A 129 9.13 -14.90 9.90
CA LYS A 129 9.43 -13.49 10.14
C LYS A 129 9.49 -12.72 8.81
N PHE A 130 8.94 -11.54 8.81
CA PHE A 130 8.81 -10.68 7.63
C PHE A 130 9.20 -9.24 7.92
N THR A 131 9.49 -8.51 6.83
CA THR A 131 9.79 -7.10 6.83
C THR A 131 8.89 -6.39 5.81
N LEU A 132 8.71 -5.08 5.92
CA LEU A 132 8.03 -4.29 4.90
C LEU A 132 8.77 -4.38 3.56
N ASP A 133 10.10 -4.29 3.58
CA ASP A 133 10.98 -4.44 2.43
C ASP A 133 10.73 -5.77 1.70
N ARG A 134 10.57 -6.88 2.43
CA ARG A 134 10.28 -8.19 1.84
C ARG A 134 8.92 -8.23 1.15
N ILE A 135 7.88 -7.63 1.74
CA ILE A 135 6.57 -7.56 1.06
C ILE A 135 6.70 -6.80 -0.25
N GLU A 136 7.34 -5.63 -0.22
CA GLU A 136 7.42 -4.74 -1.37
C GLU A 136 8.40 -5.27 -2.43
N HIS A 137 9.66 -5.50 -2.05
CA HIS A 137 10.74 -5.74 -3.01
C HIS A 137 10.90 -7.21 -3.38
N GLU A 138 10.82 -8.12 -2.40
CA GLU A 138 11.05 -9.55 -2.66
C GLU A 138 9.76 -10.30 -3.07
N THR A 139 8.57 -9.68 -2.89
CA THR A 139 7.30 -10.34 -3.20
C THR A 139 6.51 -9.59 -4.27
N LEU A 140 6.04 -8.35 -3.99
CA LEU A 140 5.22 -7.60 -4.95
C LEU A 140 5.99 -7.21 -6.21
N ARG A 141 7.22 -6.74 -6.06
CA ARG A 141 8.10 -6.29 -7.16
C ARG A 141 8.97 -7.40 -7.75
N LYS A 142 8.89 -8.63 -7.23
CA LYS A 142 9.67 -9.75 -7.78
C LYS A 142 9.36 -9.92 -9.27
N PRO A 143 10.37 -9.86 -10.16
CA PRO A 143 10.15 -10.02 -11.60
C PRO A 143 9.41 -11.31 -11.93
N GLY A 144 8.40 -11.23 -12.80
CA GLY A 144 7.54 -12.34 -13.19
C GLY A 144 6.47 -12.73 -12.17
N ALA A 145 6.45 -12.13 -10.94
CA ALA A 145 5.40 -12.43 -9.95
C ALA A 145 4.11 -11.66 -10.23
N TYR A 146 4.21 -10.34 -10.29
CA TYR A 146 3.06 -9.47 -10.53
C TYR A 146 3.28 -8.53 -11.72
N ASP A 147 4.53 -8.08 -11.98
CA ASP A 147 4.90 -7.14 -13.05
C ASP A 147 3.95 -5.94 -13.11
N GLU A 148 3.65 -5.36 -11.94
CA GLU A 148 2.62 -4.34 -11.73
C GLU A 148 3.22 -3.11 -11.04
N PRO A 149 3.71 -2.12 -11.79
CA PRO A 149 4.38 -0.94 -11.22
C PRO A 149 3.44 -0.05 -10.37
N ARG A 150 2.11 -0.14 -10.56
CA ARG A 150 1.16 0.65 -9.77
C ARG A 150 1.11 0.24 -8.30
N VAL A 151 1.78 -0.87 -7.89
CA VAL A 151 1.98 -1.21 -6.46
C VAL A 151 2.64 -0.06 -5.71
N HIS A 152 3.53 0.71 -6.36
CA HIS A 152 4.17 1.88 -5.78
C HIS A 152 3.21 2.99 -5.39
N PHE A 153 2.00 3.01 -5.95
CA PHE A 153 0.94 3.96 -5.57
C PHE A 153 -0.04 3.37 -4.54
N ALA A 154 0.07 2.09 -4.26
CA ALA A 154 -0.83 1.35 -3.37
C ALA A 154 -0.23 1.11 -1.98
N VAL A 155 1.10 0.98 -1.87
CA VAL A 155 1.82 0.82 -0.60
C VAL A 155 2.19 2.20 -0.04
N ASN A 156 1.91 2.43 1.25
CA ASN A 156 2.14 3.71 1.91
C ASN A 156 3.19 3.58 3.02
N CYS A 157 4.27 4.34 2.89
CA CYS A 157 5.40 4.34 3.82
C CYS A 157 5.26 5.33 4.99
N ALA A 158 4.05 5.78 5.29
CA ALA A 158 3.73 6.73 6.36
C ALA A 158 4.38 8.14 6.21
N ALA A 159 4.75 8.54 5.00
CA ALA A 159 5.36 9.84 4.73
C ALA A 159 4.44 10.74 3.88
N ILE A 160 4.59 12.07 4.01
CA ILE A 160 3.86 13.06 3.17
C ILE A 160 4.23 12.89 1.69
N GLY A 161 5.50 12.58 1.39
CA GLY A 161 5.96 12.35 0.01
C GLY A 161 5.44 11.05 -0.62
N CYS A 162 4.88 10.12 0.18
CA CYS A 162 4.29 8.88 -0.28
C CYS A 162 3.04 9.12 -1.12
N PRO A 163 2.74 8.26 -2.10
CA PRO A 163 1.38 8.12 -2.58
C PRO A 163 0.42 7.89 -1.41
N MET A 164 -0.78 8.43 -1.53
CA MET A 164 -1.75 8.41 -0.43
C MET A 164 -2.08 6.99 0.06
N LEU A 165 -2.27 6.82 1.37
CA LEU A 165 -2.98 5.63 1.87
C LEU A 165 -4.43 5.72 1.39
N ARG A 166 -4.91 4.66 0.74
CA ARG A 166 -6.27 4.59 0.24
C ARG A 166 -7.26 4.50 1.41
N GLU A 167 -8.39 5.20 1.29
CA GLU A 167 -9.48 5.25 2.27
C GLU A 167 -10.34 3.98 2.31
N GLU A 168 -10.00 2.95 1.57
CA GLU A 168 -10.65 1.63 1.59
C GLU A 168 -9.60 0.51 1.41
N ALA A 169 -9.93 -0.68 1.86
CA ALA A 169 -9.08 -1.84 1.64
C ALA A 169 -9.02 -2.22 0.15
N TYR A 170 -7.88 -2.74 -0.29
CA TYR A 170 -7.76 -3.37 -1.60
C TYR A 170 -8.46 -4.73 -1.57
N VAL A 171 -9.26 -5.02 -2.59
CA VAL A 171 -9.99 -6.28 -2.73
C VAL A 171 -9.84 -6.83 -4.15
N ALA A 172 -9.80 -8.16 -4.26
CA ALA A 172 -9.50 -8.84 -5.54
C ALA A 172 -10.43 -8.42 -6.68
N GLU A 173 -11.73 -8.29 -6.40
CA GLU A 173 -12.77 -7.98 -7.38
C GLU A 173 -12.64 -6.59 -7.99
N ARG A 174 -11.99 -5.67 -7.29
CA ARG A 174 -11.82 -4.26 -7.71
C ARG A 174 -10.37 -3.86 -7.85
N LEU A 175 -9.42 -4.78 -7.69
CA LEU A 175 -7.99 -4.47 -7.59
C LEU A 175 -7.49 -3.65 -8.77
N GLU A 176 -7.83 -4.04 -10.00
CA GLU A 176 -7.42 -3.32 -11.21
C GLU A 176 -7.92 -1.87 -11.20
N ALA A 177 -9.19 -1.67 -10.89
CA ALA A 177 -9.76 -0.33 -10.78
C ALA A 177 -9.15 0.50 -9.64
N GLN A 178 -8.88 -0.13 -8.49
CA GLN A 178 -8.25 0.52 -7.34
C GLN A 178 -6.81 0.96 -7.64
N LEU A 179 -6.03 0.13 -8.31
CA LEU A 179 -4.66 0.45 -8.72
C LEU A 179 -4.64 1.58 -9.75
N GLU A 180 -5.53 1.55 -10.76
CA GLU A 180 -5.61 2.63 -11.74
C GLU A 180 -6.06 3.95 -11.11
N GLN A 181 -7.05 3.92 -10.21
CA GLN A 181 -7.46 5.11 -9.47
C GLN A 181 -6.32 5.71 -8.64
N GLN A 182 -5.49 4.89 -7.99
CA GLN A 182 -4.32 5.38 -7.25
C GLN A 182 -3.27 5.99 -8.19
N ALA A 183 -3.04 5.40 -9.37
CA ALA A 183 -2.17 5.98 -10.38
C ALA A 183 -2.68 7.36 -10.84
N VAL A 184 -3.98 7.46 -11.14
CA VAL A 184 -4.62 8.74 -11.53
C VAL A 184 -4.50 9.78 -10.42
N ARG A 185 -4.82 9.43 -9.18
CA ARG A 185 -4.72 10.33 -8.02
C ARG A 185 -3.31 10.84 -7.84
N PHE A 186 -2.32 9.93 -7.82
CA PHE A 186 -0.93 10.31 -7.58
C PHE A 186 -0.35 11.15 -8.71
N LEU A 187 -0.56 10.77 -9.97
CA LEU A 187 -0.07 11.53 -11.12
C LEU A 187 -0.75 12.89 -11.30
N SER A 188 -1.97 13.05 -10.79
CA SER A 188 -2.69 14.34 -10.77
C SER A 188 -2.28 15.25 -9.62
N ASP A 189 -1.46 14.77 -8.70
CA ASP A 189 -1.04 15.53 -7.52
C ASP A 189 0.12 16.46 -7.86
N ARG A 190 -0.21 17.72 -8.11
CA ARG A 190 0.73 18.75 -8.60
C ARG A 190 1.94 19.02 -7.68
N PRO A 191 1.83 19.00 -6.35
CA PRO A 191 3.00 19.07 -5.48
C PRO A 191 4.06 18.01 -5.75
N ARG A 192 3.65 16.82 -6.21
CA ARG A 192 4.54 15.66 -6.42
C ARG A 192 4.79 15.31 -7.88
N ASN A 193 3.92 15.73 -8.82
CA ASN A 193 4.04 15.40 -10.24
C ASN A 193 3.44 16.54 -11.10
N ARG A 194 4.27 17.21 -11.89
CA ARG A 194 3.85 18.34 -12.73
C ARG A 194 4.77 18.57 -13.90
N VAL A 195 4.31 19.33 -14.86
CA VAL A 195 5.20 19.96 -15.83
C VAL A 195 5.47 21.39 -15.39
N SER A 196 6.74 21.76 -15.28
CA SER A 196 7.15 23.14 -14.92
C SER A 196 6.89 24.11 -16.07
N GLY A 197 6.92 25.42 -15.75
CA GLY A 197 6.79 26.47 -16.78
C GLY A 197 7.87 26.45 -17.87
N GLN A 198 8.95 25.70 -17.66
CA GLN A 198 10.02 25.48 -18.65
C GLN A 198 9.84 24.19 -19.47
N GLY A 199 8.66 23.52 -19.38
CA GLY A 199 8.37 22.27 -20.09
C GLY A 199 9.10 21.03 -19.54
N ARG A 200 9.67 21.10 -18.33
CA ARG A 200 10.34 19.99 -17.65
C ARG A 200 9.30 19.19 -16.85
N LEU A 201 9.31 17.89 -17.01
CA LEU A 201 8.50 16.96 -16.20
C LEU A 201 9.19 16.74 -14.85
N GLU A 202 8.65 17.37 -13.80
CA GLU A 202 9.11 17.26 -12.41
C GLU A 202 8.23 16.24 -11.70
N VAL A 203 8.81 15.12 -11.29
CA VAL A 203 8.07 14.00 -10.71
C VAL A 203 8.66 13.51 -9.39
N SER A 204 7.88 12.74 -8.66
CA SER A 204 8.31 12.12 -7.40
C SER A 204 9.58 11.29 -7.59
N LYS A 205 10.41 11.28 -6.55
CA LYS A 205 11.62 10.46 -6.44
C LYS A 205 11.36 8.95 -6.59
N ILE A 206 10.13 8.48 -6.37
CA ILE A 206 9.71 7.09 -6.60
C ILE A 206 10.05 6.64 -8.04
N PHE A 207 9.87 7.52 -9.02
CA PHE A 207 10.18 7.22 -10.42
C PHE A 207 11.69 7.10 -10.71
N ASP A 208 12.53 7.61 -9.84
CA ASP A 208 13.98 7.46 -9.89
C ASP A 208 14.43 6.17 -9.18
N TRP A 209 13.96 5.98 -7.94
CA TRP A 209 14.35 4.83 -7.11
C TRP A 209 13.97 3.50 -7.74
N PHE A 210 12.84 3.43 -8.43
CA PHE A 210 12.26 2.22 -9.01
C PHE A 210 12.18 2.28 -10.54
N LYS A 211 13.18 2.89 -11.17
CA LYS A 211 13.17 3.17 -12.62
C LYS A 211 12.94 1.94 -13.50
N GLU A 212 13.42 0.77 -13.07
CA GLU A 212 13.28 -0.48 -13.79
C GLU A 212 11.81 -0.92 -13.91
N ASP A 213 11.00 -0.71 -12.86
CA ASP A 213 9.61 -1.15 -12.82
C ASP A 213 8.74 -0.41 -13.85
N TRP A 214 9.12 0.85 -14.19
CA TRP A 214 8.42 1.67 -15.18
C TRP A 214 8.83 1.37 -16.62
N SER A 215 9.80 0.48 -16.82
CA SER A 215 10.35 0.11 -18.12
C SER A 215 10.37 -1.41 -18.36
N SER A 216 9.79 -2.20 -17.47
CA SER A 216 9.81 -3.66 -17.50
C SER A 216 8.80 -4.30 -18.45
N GLY A 217 8.02 -3.52 -19.22
CA GLY A 217 7.06 -4.05 -20.19
C GLY A 217 5.60 -4.08 -19.71
N TYR A 218 5.28 -3.50 -18.55
CA TYR A 218 3.90 -3.37 -18.10
C TYR A 218 2.99 -2.77 -19.16
N GLN A 219 1.94 -3.50 -19.57
CA GLN A 219 1.04 -3.12 -20.68
C GLN A 219 1.78 -2.71 -21.97
N GLY A 220 2.94 -3.31 -22.24
CA GLY A 220 3.77 -2.98 -23.40
C GLY A 220 4.63 -1.72 -23.24
N ILE A 221 4.62 -1.08 -22.07
CA ILE A 221 5.40 0.13 -21.77
C ILE A 221 6.84 -0.27 -21.42
N GLN A 222 7.81 0.26 -22.18
CA GLN A 222 9.23 -0.10 -22.05
C GLN A 222 10.12 1.09 -21.67
N SER A 223 9.53 2.23 -21.28
CA SER A 223 10.28 3.36 -20.73
C SER A 223 9.40 4.22 -19.83
N ARG A 224 10.03 4.99 -18.94
CA ARG A 224 9.33 5.96 -18.07
C ARG A 224 8.62 7.02 -18.90
N GLU A 225 9.24 7.47 -19.97
CA GLU A 225 8.68 8.47 -20.90
C GLU A 225 7.36 7.96 -21.49
N LYS A 226 7.31 6.70 -21.93
CA LYS A 226 6.07 6.06 -22.41
C LYS A 226 5.03 5.89 -21.30
N TYR A 227 5.48 5.60 -20.08
CA TYR A 227 4.58 5.54 -18.92
C TYR A 227 3.92 6.91 -18.67
N PHE A 228 4.71 7.98 -18.63
CA PHE A 228 4.16 9.33 -18.47
C PHE A 228 3.33 9.78 -19.67
N ALA A 229 3.67 9.39 -20.87
CA ALA A 229 2.90 9.69 -22.07
C ALA A 229 1.45 9.20 -21.99
N LYS A 230 1.24 8.00 -21.41
CA LYS A 230 -0.11 7.46 -21.14
C LYS A 230 -0.95 8.40 -20.25
N TYR A 231 -0.31 9.12 -19.33
CA TYR A 231 -0.95 9.99 -18.35
C TYR A 231 -0.68 11.48 -18.56
N ALA A 232 -0.27 11.90 -19.76
CA ALA A 232 0.14 13.27 -20.06
C ALA A 232 -0.88 14.33 -19.60
N LYS A 233 -2.18 14.05 -19.77
CA LYS A 233 -3.28 14.95 -19.37
C LYS A 233 -3.41 15.14 -17.86
N LEU A 234 -2.88 14.22 -17.05
CA LEU A 234 -2.88 14.32 -15.60
C LEU A 234 -1.73 15.18 -15.07
N LEU A 235 -0.67 15.36 -15.83
CA LEU A 235 0.58 15.99 -15.43
C LEU A 235 0.65 17.48 -15.68
N SER A 236 -0.23 18.02 -16.55
CA SER A 236 -0.37 19.44 -16.82
C SER A 236 -1.79 19.77 -17.27
N ASP A 237 -2.20 21.02 -17.08
CA ASP A 237 -3.44 21.58 -17.63
C ASP A 237 -3.20 22.34 -18.95
N ASP A 238 -1.94 22.56 -19.33
CA ASP A 238 -1.51 23.23 -20.56
C ASP A 238 -1.41 22.20 -21.71
N PRO A 239 -2.17 22.38 -22.82
CA PRO A 239 -2.16 21.45 -23.96
C PRO A 239 -0.78 21.28 -24.60
N GLU A 240 0.04 22.33 -24.69
CA GLU A 240 1.39 22.22 -25.28
C GLU A 240 2.32 21.39 -24.38
N GLN A 241 2.23 21.58 -23.07
CA GLN A 241 2.97 20.73 -22.11
C GLN A 241 2.49 19.28 -22.14
N GLN A 242 1.17 19.05 -22.21
CA GLN A 242 0.61 17.69 -22.37
C GLN A 242 1.16 17.02 -23.63
N LYS A 243 1.27 17.76 -24.74
CA LYS A 243 1.84 17.27 -25.99
C LYS A 243 3.31 16.89 -25.84
N LEU A 244 4.13 17.73 -25.18
CA LEU A 244 5.54 17.42 -24.91
C LEU A 244 5.69 16.10 -24.13
N VAL A 245 4.85 15.89 -23.10
CA VAL A 245 4.85 14.64 -22.31
C VAL A 245 4.37 13.45 -23.17
N ALA A 246 3.28 13.62 -23.93
CA ALA A 246 2.72 12.57 -24.78
C ALA A 246 3.70 12.11 -25.87
N GLU A 247 4.55 13.02 -26.37
CA GLU A 247 5.60 12.71 -27.34
C GLU A 247 6.91 12.20 -26.70
N GLY A 248 6.96 12.10 -25.36
CA GLY A 248 8.16 11.68 -24.61
C GLY A 248 9.32 12.68 -24.72
N LYS A 249 9.03 13.95 -25.03
CA LYS A 249 10.04 15.01 -25.23
C LYS A 249 10.30 15.87 -24.00
N ALA A 250 9.45 15.78 -22.96
CA ALA A 250 9.63 16.52 -21.73
C ALA A 250 10.83 15.96 -20.93
N PRO A 251 11.89 16.75 -20.65
CA PRO A 251 12.99 16.28 -19.83
C PRO A 251 12.51 15.98 -18.42
N ILE A 252 12.87 14.80 -17.88
CA ILE A 252 12.45 14.34 -16.54
C ILE A 252 13.44 14.86 -15.51
N SER A 253 12.90 15.33 -14.37
CA SER A 253 13.65 15.61 -13.15
C SER A 253 12.85 15.15 -11.93
N PHE A 254 13.55 14.97 -10.80
CA PHE A 254 12.97 14.38 -9.61
C PHE A 254 12.91 15.41 -8.50
N LEU A 255 11.71 15.51 -7.88
CA LEU A 255 11.46 16.37 -6.74
C LEU A 255 12.00 15.75 -5.46
N ASP A 256 12.31 16.58 -4.47
CA ASP A 256 12.66 16.10 -3.14
C ASP A 256 11.50 15.33 -2.51
N TYR A 257 11.85 14.33 -1.70
CA TYR A 257 10.87 13.46 -1.06
C TYR A 257 10.69 13.85 0.40
N ASP A 258 9.46 14.23 0.76
CA ASP A 258 9.12 14.61 2.14
C ASP A 258 8.86 13.37 3.02
N TRP A 259 9.81 13.05 3.88
CA TRP A 259 9.73 11.95 4.84
C TRP A 259 8.99 12.29 6.13
N THR A 260 8.44 13.50 6.27
CA THR A 260 7.61 13.88 7.42
C THR A 260 6.41 12.94 7.50
N LEU A 261 6.07 12.52 8.74
CA LEU A 261 4.93 11.65 9.00
C LEU A 261 3.63 12.26 8.43
N ASN A 262 2.86 11.45 7.74
CA ASN A 262 1.57 11.83 7.15
C ASN A 262 0.42 11.91 8.18
N ASP A 263 0.71 12.42 9.37
CA ASP A 263 -0.25 12.61 10.46
C ASP A 263 -1.12 13.86 10.21
N VAL A 264 -2.38 13.79 10.64
CA VAL A 264 -3.25 14.97 10.72
C VAL A 264 -2.67 15.93 11.74
N ARG A 265 -2.06 17.02 11.26
CA ARG A 265 -1.57 18.08 12.15
C ARG A 265 -2.78 18.78 12.80
N LYS A 266 -2.72 18.90 14.13
CA LYS A 266 -3.66 19.72 14.91
C LYS A 266 -3.38 21.19 14.70
#